data_0272c289df3f030e7b9c4221f72b85ab
#
_entry.id   0272c289df3f030e7b9c4221f72b85ab
#
_cell.length_a   1.000
_cell.length_b   1.000
_cell.length_c   1.000
_cell.angle_alpha   90.00
_cell.angle_beta   90.00
_cell.angle_gamma   90.00
#
_symmetry.space_group_name_H-M   'P 1'
#
loop_
_entity.id
_entity.type
_entity.pdbx_description
1 polymer ?
#
loop_
_entity_poly.entity_id
_entity_poly.type
_entity_poly.pdbx_seq_one_letter_code
_entity_poly.pdbx_strand_id
1 'polypeptide(L)'
;MAEPVDWSPDGRPRSPRFSDIYRGGEGALDQARHVFLAGCGLPAAWAGRDSWSILETGFGLGLNFLAAWRAWKDDPLRPRVLHFVSIEAWPVAAGDVLRAGACEPGIQDLARELADRWWGLVPGWHRLQFEGGRVVLTLCVGDVRRMLEEQSFAADAVFLDGFEPHRNPEMWELATLKAVARCCRRGTAAATWTVSGQVRRDLQQCGFQVDKVAGLPPKRESLSARFDPAWDLRRSAPVQRDAGTALVIGGGLAGSASAAMLARRGWRVQVLDAANEPAAGASALPAGLLAPHTSPDDNLLSRLSRAGVRITLQEAGGRLIAGQDWARTGVLEWREPDARPPATLGSDEGDWQRPAEEEPGSLWHAAAAWIKPGALVRAWLSEPGIEWRGRLRVASLVQRDDAWHALAEDGTSLANGDIAVVAAALDSAALLDQRLTLNPVRGQVSWNLHDGDPPMPGAPRNGHGHFLPDVPLPEGRAWLTGSTYGRGERSLEPRKEDQRANLERLQRLAPEAASRLASQFGSGAARAWVGVRCASSDRRPLVGELAPGLWVSTAMGSRGLTFAGMCAQLLVARLHGEPLPLPARLAAALDAQRSATARG
;
A
#
# COMPACT_ATOMS: atom_id res chain seq x y z
N MET A 1 9.53 21.02 -4.09
CA MET A 1 10.52 21.20 -3.00
C MET A 1 9.79 20.95 -1.71
N ALA A 2 10.40 20.19 -0.79
CA ALA A 2 9.87 20.03 0.55
C ALA A 2 9.66 21.42 1.19
N GLU A 3 8.70 21.53 2.13
CA GLU A 3 8.48 22.78 2.84
C GLU A 3 9.72 23.17 3.64
N PRO A 4 10.27 24.36 3.46
CA PRO A 4 11.46 24.78 4.20
C PRO A 4 11.17 24.93 5.69
N VAL A 5 12.14 24.54 6.53
CA VAL A 5 12.11 24.73 7.98
C VAL A 5 13.29 25.61 8.37
N ASP A 6 13.00 26.75 8.99
CA ASP A 6 14.01 27.62 9.56
C ASP A 6 14.33 27.18 10.99
N TRP A 7 15.54 26.70 11.20
CA TRP A 7 16.02 26.28 12.52
C TRP A 7 16.75 27.44 13.20
N SER A 8 16.17 27.95 14.28
CA SER A 8 16.82 28.98 15.08
C SER A 8 18.10 28.46 15.77
N PRO A 9 18.99 29.33 16.23
CA PRO A 9 20.23 28.92 16.93
C PRO A 9 19.98 28.08 18.19
N ASP A 10 18.85 28.26 18.85
CA ASP A 10 18.40 27.48 20.02
C ASP A 10 17.63 26.19 19.61
N GLY A 11 17.70 25.81 18.33
CA GLY A 11 17.15 24.55 17.82
C GLY A 11 15.63 24.51 17.62
N ARG A 12 14.95 25.65 17.62
CA ARG A 12 13.49 25.71 17.38
C ARG A 12 13.18 25.78 15.89
N PRO A 13 12.38 24.87 15.36
CA PRO A 13 11.95 24.87 13.98
C PRO A 13 10.78 25.86 13.76
N ARG A 14 10.87 26.65 12.68
CA ARG A 14 9.86 27.63 12.29
C ARG A 14 9.46 27.42 10.83
N SER A 15 8.18 27.55 10.54
CA SER A 15 7.67 27.61 9.18
C SER A 15 7.78 29.06 8.65
N PRO A 16 8.53 29.31 7.57
CA PRO A 16 8.54 30.61 6.90
C PRO A 16 7.17 30.97 6.33
N ARG A 17 6.47 29.98 5.78
CA ARG A 17 5.14 30.12 5.16
C ARG A 17 4.09 30.67 6.11
N PHE A 18 4.00 30.09 7.31
CA PHE A 18 2.99 30.46 8.31
C PHE A 18 3.52 31.43 9.35
N SER A 19 4.81 31.78 9.29
CA SER A 19 5.48 32.61 10.28
C SER A 19 5.26 32.14 11.73
N ASP A 20 5.15 30.83 11.92
CA ASP A 20 4.85 30.17 13.20
C ASP A 20 5.88 29.08 13.51
N ILE A 21 5.92 28.63 14.74
CA ILE A 21 6.88 27.65 15.24
C ILE A 21 6.26 26.26 15.13
N TYR A 22 6.93 25.35 14.42
CA TYR A 22 6.67 23.93 14.60
C TYR A 22 7.00 23.57 16.05
N ARG A 23 6.31 22.58 16.56
CA ARG A 23 6.66 22.07 17.88
C ARG A 23 7.95 21.27 17.76
N GLY A 24 8.99 21.83 18.26
CA GLY A 24 10.33 21.25 18.28
C GLY A 24 11.18 21.96 19.33
N GLY A 25 12.22 21.31 19.80
CA GLY A 25 13.04 21.74 20.92
C GLY A 25 12.71 20.95 22.19
N GLU A 26 13.37 21.24 23.28
CA GLU A 26 13.14 20.56 24.58
C GLU A 26 11.67 20.59 24.97
N GLY A 27 11.07 19.41 25.22
CA GLY A 27 9.67 19.25 25.63
C GLY A 27 8.62 19.12 24.51
N ALA A 28 9.01 19.06 23.24
CA ALA A 28 8.05 18.85 22.16
C ALA A 28 7.38 17.47 22.21
N LEU A 29 8.12 16.44 22.56
CA LEU A 29 7.59 15.09 22.79
C LEU A 29 6.67 15.05 24.02
N ASP A 30 7.00 15.80 25.08
CA ASP A 30 6.15 15.88 26.27
C ASP A 30 4.82 16.56 25.95
N GLN A 31 4.82 17.54 25.04
CA GLN A 31 3.57 18.13 24.58
C GLN A 31 2.74 17.12 23.77
N ALA A 32 3.34 16.33 22.88
CA ALA A 32 2.65 15.28 22.16
C ALA A 32 2.02 14.25 23.13
N ARG A 33 2.76 13.87 24.17
CA ARG A 33 2.29 12.95 25.21
C ARG A 33 1.17 13.54 26.05
N HIS A 34 1.36 14.77 26.55
CA HIS A 34 0.40 15.38 27.48
C HIS A 34 -0.87 15.86 26.80
N VAL A 35 -0.75 16.58 25.69
CA VAL A 35 -1.92 17.17 25.01
C VAL A 35 -2.66 16.13 24.21
N PHE A 36 -1.97 15.35 23.35
CA PHE A 36 -2.64 14.50 22.39
C PHE A 36 -2.86 13.08 22.92
N LEU A 37 -1.82 12.40 23.40
CA LEU A 37 -2.01 11.04 23.90
C LEU A 37 -2.86 11.04 25.16
N ALA A 38 -2.46 11.73 26.21
CA ALA A 38 -3.22 11.76 27.45
C ALA A 38 -4.59 12.45 27.29
N GLY A 39 -4.68 13.51 26.46
CA GLY A 39 -5.94 14.18 26.14
C GLY A 39 -6.96 13.28 25.44
N CYS A 40 -6.50 12.23 24.74
CA CYS A 40 -7.33 11.18 24.15
C CYS A 40 -7.38 9.89 25.00
N GLY A 41 -6.86 9.90 26.21
CA GLY A 41 -6.88 8.75 27.14
C GLY A 41 -5.91 7.62 26.78
N LEU A 42 -4.93 7.86 25.90
CA LEU A 42 -3.94 6.86 25.50
C LEU A 42 -2.79 6.76 26.52
N PRO A 43 -2.26 5.55 26.76
CA PRO A 43 -2.53 4.28 26.09
C PRO A 43 -3.75 3.51 26.63
N ALA A 44 -4.32 3.86 27.76
CA ALA A 44 -5.37 3.07 28.41
C ALA A 44 -6.60 2.83 27.51
N ALA A 45 -6.97 3.79 26.65
CA ALA A 45 -8.15 3.69 25.79
C ALA A 45 -8.06 2.61 24.69
N TRP A 46 -6.87 2.20 24.28
CA TRP A 46 -6.69 1.15 23.26
C TRP A 46 -6.46 -0.25 23.84
N ALA A 47 -6.33 -0.36 25.18
CA ALA A 47 -6.07 -1.65 25.81
C ALA A 47 -7.13 -2.69 25.46
N GLY A 48 -6.69 -3.87 25.01
CA GLY A 48 -7.55 -4.98 24.63
C GLY A 48 -8.31 -4.80 23.31
N ARG A 49 -7.96 -3.77 22.51
CA ARG A 49 -8.52 -3.58 21.15
C ARG A 49 -7.63 -4.30 20.13
N ASP A 50 -8.24 -4.89 19.09
CA ASP A 50 -7.47 -5.50 18.00
C ASP A 50 -6.82 -4.45 17.09
N SER A 51 -7.49 -3.32 16.87
CA SER A 51 -6.95 -2.19 16.11
C SER A 51 -7.33 -0.86 16.74
N TRP A 52 -6.52 0.16 16.48
CA TRP A 52 -6.78 1.53 16.92
C TRP A 52 -6.44 2.51 15.80
N SER A 53 -7.34 3.45 15.54
CA SER A 53 -7.18 4.43 14.47
C SER A 53 -7.14 5.85 15.02
N ILE A 54 -6.03 6.55 14.76
CA ILE A 54 -5.85 7.97 15.07
C ILE A 54 -5.98 8.77 13.77
N LEU A 55 -6.76 9.83 13.79
CA LEU A 55 -6.80 10.85 12.74
C LEU A 55 -6.11 12.11 13.24
N GLU A 56 -5.19 12.63 12.46
CA GLU A 56 -4.48 13.88 12.75
C GLU A 56 -4.68 14.90 11.62
N THR A 57 -4.81 16.16 11.99
CA THR A 57 -4.70 17.30 11.07
C THR A 57 -3.35 17.99 11.32
N GLY A 58 -2.51 18.14 10.26
CA GLY A 58 -1.17 18.74 10.38
C GLY A 58 -0.12 17.80 10.94
N PHE A 59 0.62 17.10 10.06
CA PHE A 59 1.70 16.19 10.44
C PHE A 59 2.95 16.92 10.96
N GLY A 60 3.27 18.06 10.36
CA GLY A 60 4.44 18.85 10.69
C GLY A 60 5.74 18.04 10.64
N LEU A 61 6.45 17.97 11.77
CA LEU A 61 7.69 17.20 11.94
C LEU A 61 7.47 15.75 12.40
N GLY A 62 6.23 15.32 12.54
CA GLY A 62 5.85 13.93 12.85
C GLY A 62 5.94 13.53 14.32
N LEU A 63 6.11 14.48 15.24
CA LEU A 63 6.33 14.16 16.66
C LEU A 63 5.13 13.48 17.32
N ASN A 64 3.90 13.83 16.95
CA ASN A 64 2.70 13.15 17.48
C ASN A 64 2.64 11.68 17.03
N PHE A 65 2.98 11.41 15.76
CA PHE A 65 3.09 10.04 15.25
C PHE A 65 4.18 9.24 15.97
N LEU A 66 5.38 9.83 16.11
CA LEU A 66 6.49 9.18 16.83
C LEU A 66 6.16 8.91 18.29
N ALA A 67 5.46 9.84 18.95
CA ALA A 67 4.97 9.66 20.33
C ALA A 67 3.96 8.51 20.43
N ALA A 68 2.99 8.45 19.50
CA ALA A 68 1.99 7.38 19.46
C ALA A 68 2.63 6.02 19.16
N TRP A 69 3.58 5.98 18.20
CA TRP A 69 4.33 4.76 17.88
C TRP A 69 5.18 4.29 19.08
N ARG A 70 5.86 5.20 19.76
CA ARG A 70 6.63 4.87 20.97
C ARG A 70 5.72 4.31 22.07
N ALA A 71 4.60 4.99 22.36
CA ALA A 71 3.62 4.52 23.33
C ALA A 71 3.08 3.13 22.98
N TRP A 72 2.81 2.87 21.68
CA TRP A 72 2.40 1.56 21.20
C TRP A 72 3.48 0.49 21.43
N LYS A 73 4.76 0.80 21.19
CA LYS A 73 5.85 -0.16 21.44
C LYS A 73 5.99 -0.53 22.91
N ASP A 74 5.79 0.44 23.79
CA ASP A 74 6.02 0.27 25.23
C ASP A 74 4.85 -0.39 25.94
N ASP A 75 3.64 -0.38 25.38
CA ASP A 75 2.45 -0.91 26.01
C ASP A 75 2.27 -2.41 25.75
N PRO A 76 2.30 -3.29 26.77
CA PRO A 76 2.05 -4.71 26.60
C PRO A 76 0.59 -5.03 26.20
N LEU A 77 -0.36 -4.11 26.46
CA LEU A 77 -1.78 -4.24 26.12
C LEU A 77 -2.13 -3.52 24.79
N ARG A 78 -1.12 -3.15 24.00
CA ARG A 78 -1.28 -2.46 22.72
C ARG A 78 -2.17 -3.21 21.74
N PRO A 79 -2.88 -2.50 20.84
CA PRO A 79 -3.61 -3.13 19.75
C PRO A 79 -2.66 -3.86 18.80
N ARG A 80 -3.15 -4.89 18.11
CA ARG A 80 -2.37 -5.63 17.09
C ARG A 80 -1.91 -4.70 15.98
N VAL A 81 -2.78 -3.74 15.59
CA VAL A 81 -2.48 -2.77 14.55
C VAL A 81 -2.83 -1.36 15.03
N LEU A 82 -1.86 -0.45 14.90
CA LEU A 82 -2.06 0.98 15.06
C LEU A 82 -2.11 1.64 13.68
N HIS A 83 -3.24 2.26 13.37
CA HIS A 83 -3.39 3.14 12.21
C HIS A 83 -3.25 4.59 12.63
N PHE A 84 -2.39 5.31 11.96
CA PHE A 84 -2.23 6.74 12.12
C PHE A 84 -2.46 7.41 10.76
N VAL A 85 -3.57 8.11 10.62
CA VAL A 85 -3.91 8.85 9.40
C VAL A 85 -3.62 10.32 9.66
N SER A 86 -2.70 10.90 8.91
CA SER A 86 -2.38 12.31 9.04
C SER A 86 -2.50 13.05 7.73
N ILE A 87 -2.94 14.28 7.79
CA ILE A 87 -3.10 15.14 6.62
C ILE A 87 -2.08 16.27 6.71
N GLU A 88 -1.32 16.45 5.63
CA GLU A 88 -0.29 17.47 5.54
C GLU A 88 -0.28 18.07 4.13
N ALA A 89 -0.44 19.37 4.02
CA ALA A 89 -0.41 20.02 2.71
C ALA A 89 1.03 20.24 2.19
N TRP A 90 1.96 20.40 3.10
CA TRP A 90 3.32 20.85 2.83
C TRP A 90 4.35 20.02 3.61
N PRO A 91 4.59 18.76 3.22
CA PRO A 91 5.55 17.91 3.90
C PRO A 91 6.95 18.54 3.96
N VAL A 92 7.57 18.47 5.12
CA VAL A 92 8.96 18.89 5.33
C VAL A 92 9.95 17.87 4.74
N ALA A 93 11.22 18.23 4.66
CA ALA A 93 12.26 17.29 4.21
C ALA A 93 12.51 16.17 5.24
N ALA A 94 12.94 14.98 4.77
CA ALA A 94 13.32 13.86 5.63
C ALA A 94 14.38 14.24 6.67
N GLY A 95 15.33 15.11 6.30
CA GLY A 95 16.35 15.63 7.19
C GLY A 95 15.80 16.44 8.37
N ASP A 96 14.68 17.17 8.16
CA ASP A 96 14.04 17.94 9.22
C ASP A 96 13.27 17.03 10.18
N VAL A 97 12.61 15.99 9.67
CA VAL A 97 11.99 14.94 10.50
C VAL A 97 13.04 14.25 11.38
N LEU A 98 14.16 13.86 10.77
CA LEU A 98 15.27 13.24 11.49
C LEU A 98 15.87 14.17 12.55
N ARG A 99 16.08 15.45 12.21
CA ARG A 99 16.62 16.45 13.12
C ARG A 99 15.69 16.69 14.32
N ALA A 100 14.38 16.80 14.08
CA ALA A 100 13.40 16.94 15.15
C ALA A 100 13.40 15.76 16.12
N GLY A 101 13.41 14.54 15.60
CA GLY A 101 13.43 13.33 16.41
C GLY A 101 14.77 13.08 17.12
N ALA A 102 15.89 13.54 16.56
CA ALA A 102 17.22 13.38 17.18
C ALA A 102 17.36 14.14 18.50
N CYS A 103 16.63 15.24 18.66
CA CYS A 103 16.63 16.04 19.88
C CYS A 103 15.80 15.42 21.02
N GLU A 104 14.97 14.42 20.72
CA GLU A 104 14.00 13.86 21.67
C GLU A 104 14.43 12.45 22.15
N PRO A 105 14.77 12.29 23.45
CA PRO A 105 15.17 11.00 23.99
C PRO A 105 14.09 9.93 23.79
N GLY A 106 14.52 8.74 23.33
CA GLY A 106 13.67 7.54 23.23
C GLY A 106 12.91 7.39 21.91
N ILE A 107 12.99 8.35 20.97
CA ILE A 107 12.37 8.23 19.63
C ILE A 107 13.36 8.36 18.48
N GLN A 108 14.67 8.50 18.74
CA GLN A 108 15.68 8.70 17.70
C GLN A 108 15.68 7.60 16.64
N ASP A 109 15.54 6.34 17.05
CA ASP A 109 15.51 5.20 16.14
C ASP A 109 14.22 5.20 15.29
N LEU A 110 13.10 5.57 15.91
CA LEU A 110 11.82 5.68 15.20
C LEU A 110 11.84 6.83 14.19
N ALA A 111 12.46 7.96 14.53
CA ALA A 111 12.63 9.08 13.63
C ALA A 111 13.52 8.74 12.44
N ARG A 112 14.58 7.93 12.65
CA ARG A 112 15.42 7.41 11.57
C ARG A 112 14.62 6.48 10.64
N GLU A 113 13.88 5.54 11.22
CA GLU A 113 13.01 4.65 10.44
C GLU A 113 11.93 5.40 9.65
N LEU A 114 11.36 6.47 10.21
CA LEU A 114 10.41 7.33 9.52
C LEU A 114 11.09 8.06 8.37
N ALA A 115 12.25 8.69 8.60
CA ALA A 115 13.01 9.42 7.60
C ALA A 115 13.44 8.54 6.43
N ASP A 116 13.83 7.28 6.66
CA ASP A 116 14.19 6.30 5.62
C ASP A 116 13.03 5.99 4.67
N ARG A 117 11.78 6.15 5.11
CA ARG A 117 10.56 5.93 4.31
C ARG A 117 9.95 7.24 3.79
N TRP A 118 10.51 8.39 4.17
CA TRP A 118 10.01 9.74 3.88
C TRP A 118 10.53 10.25 2.53
N TRP A 119 10.08 9.64 1.44
CA TRP A 119 10.50 9.95 0.08
C TRP A 119 9.29 9.95 -0.87
N GLY A 120 9.36 10.71 -1.97
CA GLY A 120 8.36 10.73 -3.03
C GLY A 120 6.97 11.13 -2.54
N LEU A 121 6.87 12.11 -1.66
CA LEU A 121 5.63 12.58 -1.03
C LEU A 121 4.90 13.60 -1.94
N VAL A 122 4.60 13.17 -3.17
CA VAL A 122 3.80 13.94 -4.11
C VAL A 122 2.34 14.04 -3.65
N PRO A 123 1.53 14.99 -4.14
CA PRO A 123 0.11 15.09 -3.77
C PRO A 123 -0.63 13.75 -3.92
N GLY A 124 -1.32 13.35 -2.87
CA GLY A 124 -2.02 12.06 -2.80
C GLY A 124 -1.78 11.32 -1.49
N TRP A 125 -2.02 10.01 -1.51
CA TRP A 125 -1.92 9.18 -0.31
C TRP A 125 -0.67 8.32 -0.32
N HIS A 126 0.04 8.30 0.82
CA HIS A 126 1.27 7.55 1.02
C HIS A 126 1.11 6.66 2.25
N ARG A 127 1.13 5.35 2.04
CA ARG A 127 1.06 4.39 3.11
C ARG A 127 2.46 3.93 3.49
N LEU A 128 2.88 4.26 4.71
CA LEU A 128 4.17 3.89 5.29
C LEU A 128 3.92 2.83 6.38
N GLN A 129 4.68 1.74 6.33
CA GLN A 129 4.49 0.60 7.21
C GLN A 129 5.73 0.43 8.11
N PHE A 130 5.48 0.18 9.38
CA PHE A 130 6.50 -0.04 10.41
C PHE A 130 6.11 -1.28 11.22
N GLU A 131 7.04 -1.82 12.02
CA GLU A 131 6.82 -2.98 12.90
C GLU A 131 6.19 -4.18 12.16
N GLY A 132 6.70 -4.46 10.95
CA GLY A 132 6.16 -5.56 10.14
C GLY A 132 4.73 -5.32 9.60
N GLY A 133 4.29 -4.06 9.51
CA GLY A 133 2.95 -3.66 9.08
C GLY A 133 1.93 -3.58 10.21
N ARG A 134 2.38 -3.54 11.47
CA ARG A 134 1.53 -3.36 12.66
C ARG A 134 1.37 -1.90 13.06
N VAL A 135 2.30 -1.03 12.70
CA VAL A 135 2.16 0.42 12.79
C VAL A 135 2.11 0.96 11.38
N VAL A 136 1.03 1.64 11.06
CA VAL A 136 0.72 2.07 9.68
C VAL A 136 0.41 3.56 9.68
N LEU A 137 1.31 4.37 9.11
CA LEU A 137 1.06 5.77 8.82
C LEU A 137 0.46 5.89 7.41
N THR A 138 -0.71 6.50 7.31
CA THR A 138 -1.30 6.95 6.05
C THR A 138 -1.19 8.47 5.97
N LEU A 139 -0.18 8.97 5.28
CA LEU A 139 0.02 10.39 5.06
C LEU A 139 -0.78 10.82 3.81
N CYS A 140 -1.70 11.75 4.00
CA CYS A 140 -2.53 12.33 2.95
C CYS A 140 -1.98 13.72 2.60
N VAL A 141 -1.22 13.81 1.49
CA VAL A 141 -0.58 15.06 1.06
C VAL A 141 -1.55 15.89 0.24
N GLY A 142 -1.98 17.03 0.78
CA GLY A 142 -2.90 17.94 0.12
C GLY A 142 -3.78 18.76 1.06
N ASP A 143 -4.73 19.48 0.48
CA ASP A 143 -5.70 20.29 1.21
C ASP A 143 -6.48 19.49 2.26
N VAL A 144 -6.54 19.99 3.49
CA VAL A 144 -7.08 19.25 4.64
C VAL A 144 -8.53 18.81 4.43
N ARG A 145 -9.39 19.68 3.92
CA ARG A 145 -10.80 19.36 3.73
C ARG A 145 -11.01 18.32 2.63
N ARG A 146 -10.31 18.48 1.50
CA ARG A 146 -10.38 17.50 0.40
C ARG A 146 -9.87 16.12 0.82
N MET A 147 -8.78 16.08 1.59
CA MET A 147 -8.23 14.82 2.09
C MET A 147 -9.16 14.16 3.12
N LEU A 148 -9.84 14.95 3.98
CA LEU A 148 -10.85 14.43 4.91
C LEU A 148 -12.09 13.90 4.19
N GLU A 149 -12.52 14.53 3.10
CA GLU A 149 -13.69 14.10 2.30
C GLU A 149 -13.50 12.73 1.64
N GLU A 150 -12.27 12.34 1.35
CA GLU A 150 -11.91 11.02 0.78
C GLU A 150 -11.72 9.93 1.85
N GLN A 151 -11.86 10.23 3.16
CA GLN A 151 -11.78 9.23 4.22
C GLN A 151 -13.09 8.43 4.34
N SER A 152 -12.96 7.16 4.71
CA SER A 152 -14.10 6.23 4.83
C SER A 152 -14.09 5.41 6.12
N PHE A 153 -13.24 5.73 7.09
CA PHE A 153 -13.15 5.06 8.39
C PHE A 153 -13.73 5.92 9.51
N ALA A 154 -13.88 5.34 10.68
CA ALA A 154 -14.24 6.04 11.92
C ALA A 154 -13.04 6.01 12.88
N ALA A 155 -12.51 7.19 13.21
CA ALA A 155 -11.39 7.34 14.13
C ALA A 155 -11.78 6.99 15.57
N ASP A 156 -10.85 6.39 16.32
CA ASP A 156 -10.95 6.19 17.76
C ASP A 156 -10.48 7.43 18.52
N ALA A 157 -9.45 8.11 18.00
CA ALA A 157 -8.94 9.35 18.52
C ALA A 157 -8.65 10.36 17.39
N VAL A 158 -8.78 11.64 17.69
CA VAL A 158 -8.48 12.75 16.78
C VAL A 158 -7.48 13.71 17.42
N PHE A 159 -6.36 13.94 16.74
CA PHE A 159 -5.37 14.94 17.09
C PHE A 159 -5.58 16.16 16.19
N LEU A 160 -6.19 17.21 16.74
CA LEU A 160 -6.40 18.47 16.02
C LEU A 160 -5.15 19.33 16.20
N ASP A 161 -4.21 19.15 15.29
CA ASP A 161 -2.96 19.89 15.25
C ASP A 161 -2.88 20.79 14.01
N GLY A 162 -1.98 21.78 14.08
CA GLY A 162 -1.78 22.77 13.04
C GLY A 162 -1.23 24.07 13.63
N PHE A 163 -0.85 25.00 12.78
CA PHE A 163 -0.42 26.35 13.18
C PHE A 163 -1.58 27.14 13.82
N GLU A 164 -1.23 28.25 14.45
CA GLU A 164 -2.17 29.09 15.17
C GLU A 164 -3.40 29.48 14.31
N PRO A 165 -4.65 29.42 14.84
CA PRO A 165 -5.87 29.58 14.05
C PRO A 165 -5.95 30.83 13.16
N HIS A 166 -5.33 31.94 13.57
CA HIS A 166 -5.32 33.15 12.74
C HIS A 166 -4.21 33.15 11.66
N ARG A 167 -3.20 32.27 11.77
CA ARG A 167 -2.11 32.11 10.78
C ARG A 167 -2.42 31.04 9.73
N ASN A 168 -3.20 30.03 10.13
CA ASN A 168 -3.65 28.96 9.26
C ASN A 168 -5.15 28.67 9.51
N PRO A 169 -6.05 29.60 9.14
CA PRO A 169 -7.47 29.47 9.43
C PRO A 169 -8.13 28.25 8.79
N GLU A 170 -7.65 27.80 7.63
CA GLU A 170 -8.21 26.68 6.86
C GLU A 170 -8.27 25.37 7.68
N MET A 171 -7.31 25.18 8.59
CA MET A 171 -7.26 24.02 9.47
C MET A 171 -8.37 24.03 10.54
N TRP A 172 -8.86 25.23 10.91
CA TRP A 172 -9.72 25.47 12.07
C TRP A 172 -11.14 25.94 11.71
N GLU A 173 -11.41 26.13 10.42
CA GLU A 173 -12.73 26.53 9.95
C GLU A 173 -13.80 25.48 10.28
N LEU A 174 -15.03 25.94 10.51
CA LEU A 174 -16.17 25.07 10.78
C LEU A 174 -16.35 24.00 9.70
N ALA A 175 -16.07 24.29 8.43
CA ALA A 175 -16.15 23.32 7.33
C ALA A 175 -15.15 22.16 7.49
N THR A 176 -13.92 22.46 7.91
CA THR A 176 -12.88 21.47 8.21
C THR A 176 -13.26 20.64 9.42
N LEU A 177 -13.71 21.28 10.51
CA LEU A 177 -14.15 20.57 11.73
C LEU A 177 -15.37 19.68 11.47
N LYS A 178 -16.29 20.06 10.59
CA LYS A 178 -17.37 19.20 10.11
C LYS A 178 -16.86 18.01 9.31
N ALA A 179 -15.78 18.20 8.53
CA ALA A 179 -15.16 17.11 7.81
C ALA A 179 -14.47 16.12 8.76
N VAL A 180 -13.81 16.60 9.82
CA VAL A 180 -13.28 15.78 10.91
C VAL A 180 -14.41 15.02 11.61
N ALA A 181 -15.49 15.67 11.98
CA ALA A 181 -16.62 15.04 12.66
C ALA A 181 -17.23 13.89 11.84
N ARG A 182 -17.19 13.96 10.50
CA ARG A 182 -17.62 12.84 9.63
C ARG A 182 -16.73 11.60 9.74
N CYS A 183 -15.49 11.77 10.19
CA CYS A 183 -14.55 10.67 10.45
C CYS A 183 -14.62 10.18 11.90
N CYS A 184 -15.61 10.63 12.70
CA CYS A 184 -15.78 10.25 14.09
C CYS A 184 -16.98 9.31 14.27
N ARG A 185 -16.92 8.48 15.32
CA ARG A 185 -18.05 7.73 15.87
C ARG A 185 -18.36 8.22 17.28
N ARG A 186 -19.55 7.90 17.82
CA ARG A 186 -19.85 8.24 19.22
C ARG A 186 -18.75 7.69 20.14
N GLY A 187 -18.25 8.54 20.99
CA GLY A 187 -17.17 8.22 21.91
C GLY A 187 -15.75 8.51 21.39
N THR A 188 -15.56 8.89 20.11
CA THR A 188 -14.27 9.33 19.61
C THR A 188 -13.73 10.47 20.48
N ALA A 189 -12.54 10.30 21.04
CA ALA A 189 -11.83 11.33 21.80
C ALA A 189 -11.11 12.29 20.84
N ALA A 190 -11.05 13.57 21.17
CA ALA A 190 -10.28 14.54 20.40
C ALA A 190 -9.49 15.44 21.34
N ALA A 191 -8.29 15.87 20.93
CA ALA A 191 -7.46 16.76 21.70
C ALA A 191 -6.80 17.82 20.82
N THR A 192 -6.58 19.01 21.40
CA THR A 192 -5.86 20.09 20.73
C THR A 192 -5.19 21.02 21.73
N TRP A 193 -4.08 21.57 21.31
CA TRP A 193 -3.33 22.55 22.10
C TRP A 193 -3.96 23.95 22.10
N THR A 194 -4.83 24.26 21.14
CA THR A 194 -5.47 25.57 21.06
C THR A 194 -6.64 25.68 22.03
N VAL A 195 -6.75 26.83 22.66
CA VAL A 195 -7.88 27.16 23.55
C VAL A 195 -8.78 28.25 22.95
N SER A 196 -8.66 28.50 21.64
CA SER A 196 -9.46 29.48 20.91
C SER A 196 -10.95 29.30 21.19
N GLY A 197 -11.60 30.39 21.61
CA GLY A 197 -13.03 30.38 21.87
C GLY A 197 -13.87 30.06 20.63
N GLN A 198 -13.39 30.44 19.44
CA GLN A 198 -14.07 30.11 18.17
C GLN A 198 -13.96 28.61 17.91
N VAL A 199 -12.76 28.04 17.94
CA VAL A 199 -12.55 26.59 17.72
C VAL A 199 -13.41 25.75 18.70
N ARG A 200 -13.48 26.16 19.97
CA ARG A 200 -14.32 25.49 20.96
C ARG A 200 -15.80 25.52 20.58
N ARG A 201 -16.34 26.69 20.18
CA ARG A 201 -17.75 26.80 19.73
C ARG A 201 -18.02 25.96 18.50
N ASP A 202 -17.11 25.97 17.53
CA ASP A 202 -17.25 25.24 16.28
C ASP A 202 -17.20 23.72 16.49
N LEU A 203 -16.34 23.23 17.40
CA LEU A 203 -16.33 21.82 17.82
C LEU A 203 -17.66 21.44 18.49
N GLN A 204 -18.19 22.28 19.39
CA GLN A 204 -19.50 22.03 20.00
C GLN A 204 -20.62 21.99 18.97
N GLN A 205 -20.60 22.88 17.98
CA GLN A 205 -21.54 22.87 16.86
C GLN A 205 -21.41 21.59 15.99
N CYS A 206 -20.20 21.00 15.92
CA CYS A 206 -19.94 19.74 15.22
C CYS A 206 -20.34 18.51 16.03
N GLY A 207 -20.82 18.66 17.28
CA GLY A 207 -21.29 17.54 18.12
C GLY A 207 -20.25 17.04 19.11
N PHE A 208 -19.19 17.80 19.38
CA PHE A 208 -18.24 17.47 20.42
C PHE A 208 -18.64 18.11 21.77
N GLN A 209 -18.53 17.36 22.84
CA GLN A 209 -18.50 17.88 24.20
C GLN A 209 -17.05 18.32 24.46
N VAL A 210 -16.83 19.57 24.81
CA VAL A 210 -15.47 20.17 24.86
C VAL A 210 -15.18 20.73 26.23
N ASP A 211 -14.11 20.23 26.84
CA ASP A 211 -13.62 20.65 28.14
C ASP A 211 -12.25 21.33 28.02
N LYS A 212 -12.00 22.30 28.90
CA LYS A 212 -10.69 22.84 29.14
C LYS A 212 -9.98 22.00 30.19
N VAL A 213 -8.79 21.55 29.85
CA VAL A 213 -7.96 20.72 30.72
C VAL A 213 -6.60 21.41 30.95
N ALA A 214 -5.87 20.96 31.95
CA ALA A 214 -4.52 21.49 32.24
C ALA A 214 -3.62 21.33 31.00
N GLY A 215 -2.97 22.39 30.58
CA GLY A 215 -1.98 22.38 29.51
C GLY A 215 -0.56 22.12 30.04
N LEU A 216 0.39 22.10 29.11
CA LEU A 216 1.82 22.04 29.42
C LEU A 216 2.44 23.46 29.36
N PRO A 217 3.23 23.88 30.33
CA PRO A 217 3.88 25.18 30.27
C PRO A 217 4.63 25.40 28.93
N PRO A 218 4.62 26.62 28.38
CA PRO A 218 4.07 27.85 28.92
C PRO A 218 2.54 28.01 28.81
N LYS A 219 1.84 27.07 28.17
CA LYS A 219 0.37 27.10 28.02
C LYS A 219 -0.30 26.51 29.26
N ARG A 220 -1.23 27.28 29.87
CA ARG A 220 -1.95 26.88 31.07
C ARG A 220 -3.06 25.85 30.80
N GLU A 221 -3.65 25.91 29.63
CA GLU A 221 -4.81 25.09 29.26
C GLU A 221 -4.63 24.50 27.86
N SER A 222 -5.32 23.40 27.59
CA SER A 222 -5.57 22.77 26.31
C SER A 222 -7.04 22.35 26.25
N LEU A 223 -7.52 21.84 25.08
CA LEU A 223 -8.87 21.30 24.98
C LEU A 223 -8.80 19.78 24.82
N SER A 224 -9.63 19.09 25.59
CA SER A 224 -10.03 17.70 25.36
C SER A 224 -11.50 17.70 24.96
N ALA A 225 -11.88 16.81 24.05
CA ALA A 225 -13.25 16.75 23.57
C ALA A 225 -13.66 15.30 23.30
N ARG A 226 -14.96 15.04 23.35
CA ARG A 226 -15.55 13.76 23.01
C ARG A 226 -16.69 13.95 22.02
N PHE A 227 -16.67 13.21 20.93
CA PHE A 227 -17.72 13.27 19.93
C PHE A 227 -18.98 12.53 20.42
N ASP A 228 -20.00 13.26 20.75
CA ASP A 228 -21.29 12.75 21.21
C ASP A 228 -22.43 13.69 20.78
N PRO A 229 -22.76 13.69 19.47
CA PRO A 229 -23.78 14.58 18.92
C PRO A 229 -25.18 14.22 19.44
N ALA A 230 -26.02 15.25 19.64
CA ALA A 230 -27.43 15.09 20.05
C ALA A 230 -28.33 14.49 18.94
N TRP A 231 -27.82 14.40 17.70
CA TRP A 231 -28.53 13.85 16.52
C TRP A 231 -28.07 12.45 16.18
N ASP A 232 -28.87 11.72 15.42
CA ASP A 232 -28.51 10.40 14.92
C ASP A 232 -27.47 10.49 13.78
N LEU A 233 -26.47 9.63 13.84
CA LEU A 233 -25.46 9.56 12.81
C LEU A 233 -26.03 8.86 11.57
N ARG A 234 -26.05 9.55 10.43
CA ARG A 234 -26.55 9.01 9.16
C ARG A 234 -25.68 7.89 8.57
N ARG A 235 -24.42 7.79 9.00
CA ARG A 235 -23.52 6.70 8.62
C ARG A 235 -23.39 5.75 9.80
N SER A 236 -23.75 4.50 9.60
CA SER A 236 -23.30 3.43 10.49
C SER A 236 -21.76 3.36 10.40
N ALA A 237 -21.09 3.23 11.53
CA ALA A 237 -19.68 2.88 11.53
C ALA A 237 -19.50 1.60 10.68
N PRO A 238 -18.41 1.49 9.89
CA PRO A 238 -18.14 0.24 9.18
C PRO A 238 -18.21 -0.92 10.16
N VAL A 239 -18.85 -2.00 9.75
CA VAL A 239 -18.97 -3.20 10.58
C VAL A 239 -17.57 -3.76 10.78
N GLN A 240 -17.08 -3.72 12.00
CA GLN A 240 -15.86 -4.44 12.38
C GLN A 240 -16.22 -5.91 12.54
N ARG A 241 -15.52 -6.77 11.80
CA ARG A 241 -15.62 -8.21 11.98
C ARG A 241 -14.43 -8.68 12.82
N ASP A 242 -14.70 -9.39 13.90
CA ASP A 242 -13.68 -10.01 14.74
C ASP A 242 -12.91 -11.08 13.95
N ALA A 243 -11.65 -11.27 14.31
CA ALA A 243 -10.81 -12.27 13.66
C ALA A 243 -11.28 -13.69 14.03
N GLY A 244 -11.44 -14.53 13.02
CA GLY A 244 -11.83 -15.92 13.13
C GLY A 244 -10.96 -16.81 12.24
N THR A 245 -11.59 -17.71 11.49
CA THR A 245 -10.95 -18.56 10.49
C THR A 245 -11.25 -18.05 9.08
N ALA A 246 -10.22 -17.88 8.26
CA ALA A 246 -10.35 -17.45 6.87
C ALA A 246 -9.88 -18.54 5.92
N LEU A 247 -10.66 -18.83 4.89
CA LEU A 247 -10.24 -19.62 3.74
C LEU A 247 -9.69 -18.69 2.67
N VAL A 248 -8.53 -19.01 2.12
CA VAL A 248 -7.98 -18.33 0.94
C VAL A 248 -7.78 -19.37 -0.16
N ILE A 249 -8.45 -19.21 -1.29
CA ILE A 249 -8.41 -20.14 -2.40
C ILE A 249 -7.46 -19.61 -3.47
N GLY A 250 -6.30 -20.24 -3.59
CA GLY A 250 -5.20 -19.87 -4.48
C GLY A 250 -4.00 -19.26 -3.75
N GLY A 251 -2.82 -19.85 -3.92
CA GLY A 251 -1.56 -19.49 -3.26
C GLY A 251 -0.57 -18.74 -4.15
N GLY A 252 -1.07 -17.96 -5.12
CA GLY A 252 -0.28 -17.01 -5.89
C GLY A 252 -0.10 -15.67 -5.16
N LEU A 253 0.45 -14.65 -5.84
CA LEU A 253 0.67 -13.31 -5.25
C LEU A 253 -0.57 -12.74 -4.55
N ALA A 254 -1.74 -12.82 -5.19
CA ALA A 254 -2.97 -12.24 -4.64
C ALA A 254 -3.43 -12.94 -3.36
N GLY A 255 -3.45 -14.28 -3.36
CA GLY A 255 -3.90 -15.06 -2.21
C GLY A 255 -2.91 -14.99 -1.05
N SER A 256 -1.62 -15.13 -1.30
CA SER A 256 -0.59 -15.05 -0.25
C SER A 256 -0.54 -13.67 0.41
N ALA A 257 -0.67 -12.59 -0.38
CA ALA A 257 -0.78 -11.24 0.18
C ALA A 257 -2.03 -11.08 1.05
N SER A 258 -3.19 -11.60 0.59
CA SER A 258 -4.45 -11.56 1.35
C SER A 258 -4.32 -12.36 2.65
N ALA A 259 -3.74 -13.56 2.59
CA ALA A 259 -3.49 -14.40 3.76
C ALA A 259 -2.59 -13.69 4.80
N ALA A 260 -1.49 -13.08 4.35
CA ALA A 260 -0.59 -12.34 5.24
C ALA A 260 -1.29 -11.16 5.93
N MET A 261 -2.08 -10.38 5.19
CA MET A 261 -2.79 -9.22 5.77
C MET A 261 -3.88 -9.64 6.75
N LEU A 262 -4.56 -10.76 6.52
CA LEU A 262 -5.52 -11.36 7.45
C LEU A 262 -4.81 -11.87 8.71
N ALA A 263 -3.73 -12.63 8.55
CA ALA A 263 -2.97 -13.19 9.68
C ALA A 263 -2.41 -12.10 10.60
N ARG A 264 -1.91 -10.98 10.05
CA ARG A 264 -1.47 -9.81 10.84
C ARG A 264 -2.57 -9.21 11.72
N ARG A 265 -3.85 -9.46 11.37
CA ARG A 265 -5.03 -9.02 12.13
C ARG A 265 -5.61 -10.11 13.03
N GLY A 266 -4.88 -11.22 13.18
CA GLY A 266 -5.23 -12.31 14.10
C GLY A 266 -6.08 -13.42 13.51
N TRP A 267 -6.39 -13.38 12.21
CA TRP A 267 -7.10 -14.48 11.56
C TRP A 267 -6.25 -15.75 11.51
N ARG A 268 -6.88 -16.89 11.72
CA ARG A 268 -6.33 -18.21 11.37
C ARG A 268 -6.65 -18.45 9.91
N VAL A 269 -5.62 -18.53 9.07
CA VAL A 269 -5.80 -18.57 7.62
C VAL A 269 -5.40 -19.93 7.07
N GLN A 270 -6.30 -20.57 6.35
CA GLN A 270 -6.01 -21.77 5.56
C GLN A 270 -5.93 -21.39 4.09
N VAL A 271 -4.75 -21.57 3.48
CA VAL A 271 -4.55 -21.33 2.05
C VAL A 271 -4.63 -22.65 1.31
N LEU A 272 -5.66 -22.82 0.48
CA LEU A 272 -5.90 -24.00 -0.34
C LEU A 272 -5.46 -23.74 -1.77
N ASP A 273 -4.60 -24.60 -2.32
CA ASP A 273 -4.16 -24.50 -3.72
C ASP A 273 -4.14 -25.88 -4.39
N ALA A 274 -4.48 -25.92 -5.67
CA ALA A 274 -4.43 -27.13 -6.49
C ALA A 274 -2.98 -27.60 -6.77
N ALA A 275 -2.02 -26.66 -6.73
CA ALA A 275 -0.60 -26.95 -6.92
C ALA A 275 0.01 -27.59 -5.66
N ASN A 276 1.11 -28.31 -5.88
CA ASN A 276 1.89 -28.89 -4.78
C ASN A 276 2.60 -27.83 -3.94
N GLU A 277 3.09 -26.76 -4.59
CA GLU A 277 3.90 -25.73 -3.96
C GLU A 277 3.30 -24.34 -4.21
N PRO A 278 3.59 -23.37 -3.31
CA PRO A 278 3.18 -21.98 -3.50
C PRO A 278 3.77 -21.33 -4.76
N ALA A 279 3.14 -20.27 -5.22
CA ALA A 279 3.58 -19.48 -6.36
C ALA A 279 3.57 -20.22 -7.70
N ALA A 280 2.73 -21.20 -7.88
CA ALA A 280 2.49 -21.83 -9.17
C ALA A 280 1.82 -20.85 -10.18
N GLY A 281 1.65 -21.26 -11.41
CA GLY A 281 1.02 -20.45 -12.45
C GLY A 281 1.81 -19.16 -12.77
N ALA A 282 1.12 -18.04 -12.94
CA ALA A 282 1.76 -16.76 -13.31
C ALA A 282 2.73 -16.21 -12.24
N SER A 283 2.59 -16.65 -11.01
CA SER A 283 3.48 -16.26 -9.90
C SER A 283 4.80 -17.04 -9.86
N ALA A 284 4.96 -18.05 -10.73
CA ALA A 284 6.20 -18.82 -10.91
C ALA A 284 7.24 -18.10 -11.81
N LEU A 285 6.96 -16.88 -12.27
CA LEU A 285 7.90 -16.08 -13.05
C LEU A 285 9.24 -15.97 -12.29
N PRO A 286 10.39 -16.29 -12.93
CA PRO A 286 11.69 -16.27 -12.25
C PRO A 286 12.03 -14.94 -11.60
N ALA A 287 11.78 -13.84 -12.31
CA ALA A 287 11.84 -12.47 -11.78
C ALA A 287 10.92 -11.55 -12.60
N GLY A 288 10.31 -10.59 -11.93
CA GLY A 288 9.45 -9.60 -12.55
C GLY A 288 9.92 -8.17 -12.27
N LEU A 289 9.60 -7.26 -13.18
CA LEU A 289 9.86 -5.84 -13.03
C LEU A 289 8.72 -5.18 -12.26
N LEU A 290 9.07 -4.42 -11.24
CA LEU A 290 8.19 -3.51 -10.50
C LEU A 290 8.53 -2.07 -10.88
N ALA A 291 7.62 -1.37 -11.55
CA ALA A 291 7.78 0.04 -11.91
C ALA A 291 6.42 0.75 -11.86
N PRO A 292 6.38 2.05 -11.52
CA PRO A 292 5.16 2.84 -11.62
C PRO A 292 4.77 3.02 -13.09
N HIS A 293 3.47 3.10 -13.33
CA HIS A 293 2.96 3.52 -14.63
C HIS A 293 2.93 5.05 -14.69
N THR A 294 3.26 5.62 -15.83
CA THR A 294 3.19 7.06 -16.09
C THR A 294 2.18 7.38 -17.19
N SER A 295 1.52 8.51 -17.07
CA SER A 295 0.64 9.06 -18.10
C SER A 295 0.66 10.59 -18.10
N PRO A 296 0.32 11.24 -19.23
CA PRO A 296 0.32 12.70 -19.33
C PRO A 296 -0.68 13.40 -18.40
N ASP A 297 -1.71 12.69 -17.96
CA ASP A 297 -2.84 13.19 -17.14
C ASP A 297 -2.84 12.66 -15.71
N ASP A 298 -1.78 11.97 -15.28
CA ASP A 298 -1.71 11.26 -14.01
C ASP A 298 -2.97 10.42 -13.73
N ASN A 299 -3.36 9.62 -14.70
CA ASN A 299 -4.60 8.87 -14.68
C ASN A 299 -4.69 7.89 -13.49
N LEU A 300 -5.86 7.27 -13.38
CA LEU A 300 -6.16 6.32 -12.30
C LEU A 300 -5.10 5.21 -12.18
N LEU A 301 -4.62 4.67 -13.31
CA LEU A 301 -3.62 3.60 -13.30
C LEU A 301 -2.27 4.09 -12.76
N SER A 302 -1.86 5.32 -13.11
CA SER A 302 -0.63 5.94 -12.61
C SER A 302 -0.65 6.07 -11.09
N ARG A 303 -1.75 6.60 -10.55
CA ARG A 303 -1.93 6.76 -9.08
C ARG A 303 -1.99 5.41 -8.35
N LEU A 304 -2.75 4.45 -8.86
CA LEU A 304 -2.82 3.10 -8.29
C LEU A 304 -1.46 2.40 -8.33
N SER A 305 -0.71 2.53 -9.43
CA SER A 305 0.59 1.86 -9.55
C SER A 305 1.62 2.46 -8.60
N ARG A 306 1.66 3.78 -8.38
CA ARG A 306 2.54 4.40 -7.38
C ARG A 306 2.23 3.89 -5.97
N ALA A 307 0.95 3.84 -5.59
CA ALA A 307 0.56 3.29 -4.29
C ALA A 307 1.00 1.82 -4.13
N GLY A 308 0.76 0.99 -5.16
CA GLY A 308 1.14 -0.41 -5.17
C GLY A 308 2.66 -0.62 -5.15
N VAL A 309 3.43 0.15 -5.93
CA VAL A 309 4.89 0.11 -5.92
C VAL A 309 5.44 0.44 -4.54
N ARG A 310 4.97 1.51 -3.89
CA ARG A 310 5.40 1.88 -2.54
C ARG A 310 5.17 0.75 -1.54
N ILE A 311 3.97 0.16 -1.54
CA ILE A 311 3.63 -0.95 -0.64
C ILE A 311 4.52 -2.16 -0.90
N THR A 312 4.71 -2.53 -2.17
CA THR A 312 5.52 -3.70 -2.52
C THR A 312 7.00 -3.51 -2.22
N LEU A 313 7.56 -2.31 -2.42
CA LEU A 313 8.95 -2.02 -2.03
C LEU A 313 9.15 -2.15 -0.52
N GLN A 314 8.19 -1.74 0.30
CA GLN A 314 8.26 -1.89 1.76
C GLN A 314 8.14 -3.36 2.18
N GLU A 315 7.21 -4.11 1.58
CA GLU A 315 7.07 -5.56 1.86
C GLU A 315 8.34 -6.32 1.44
N ALA A 316 8.90 -6.02 0.27
CA ALA A 316 10.15 -6.63 -0.19
C ALA A 316 11.33 -6.27 0.71
N GLY A 317 11.50 -4.98 1.03
CA GLY A 317 12.60 -4.51 1.87
C GLY A 317 12.56 -5.04 3.30
N GLY A 318 11.37 -5.31 3.84
CA GLY A 318 11.20 -5.86 5.19
C GLY A 318 11.27 -7.39 5.29
N ARG A 319 11.26 -8.13 4.15
CA ARG A 319 11.05 -9.58 4.15
C ARG A 319 12.00 -10.37 3.25
N LEU A 320 12.56 -9.75 2.24
CA LEU A 320 13.36 -10.41 1.21
C LEU A 320 14.84 -10.03 1.34
N ILE A 321 15.70 -10.91 0.87
CA ILE A 321 17.14 -10.68 0.87
C ILE A 321 17.50 -9.82 -0.34
N ALA A 322 17.97 -8.59 -0.06
CA ALA A 322 18.41 -7.67 -1.10
C ALA A 322 19.59 -8.26 -1.90
N GLY A 323 19.58 -8.05 -3.22
CA GLY A 323 20.58 -8.60 -4.14
C GLY A 323 20.39 -10.09 -4.46
N GLN A 324 19.55 -10.82 -3.71
CA GLN A 324 19.25 -12.22 -3.95
C GLN A 324 17.81 -12.43 -4.42
N ASP A 325 16.82 -11.89 -3.70
CA ASP A 325 15.40 -12.08 -3.99
C ASP A 325 14.77 -10.87 -4.67
N TRP A 326 15.36 -9.71 -4.49
CA TRP A 326 14.95 -8.44 -5.07
C TRP A 326 16.09 -7.43 -5.04
N ALA A 327 15.96 -6.38 -5.87
CA ALA A 327 16.80 -5.19 -5.73
C ALA A 327 16.09 -3.95 -6.25
N ARG A 328 16.20 -2.84 -5.51
CA ARG A 328 15.76 -1.51 -5.96
C ARG A 328 16.83 -0.92 -6.88
N THR A 329 16.75 -1.29 -8.14
CA THR A 329 17.76 -0.93 -9.17
C THR A 329 17.44 0.36 -9.91
N GLY A 330 16.23 0.90 -9.73
CA GLY A 330 15.66 1.79 -10.71
C GLY A 330 15.36 1.08 -12.03
N VAL A 331 14.76 1.79 -12.96
CA VAL A 331 14.42 1.30 -14.30
C VAL A 331 14.49 2.45 -15.30
N LEU A 332 15.09 2.22 -16.45
CA LEU A 332 15.02 3.12 -17.59
C LEU A 332 13.82 2.75 -18.45
N GLU A 333 12.86 3.66 -18.57
CA GLU A 333 11.69 3.51 -19.47
C GLU A 333 11.98 4.17 -20.80
N TRP A 334 12.10 3.37 -21.83
CA TRP A 334 12.15 3.86 -23.20
C TRP A 334 10.74 4.31 -23.64
N ARG A 335 10.65 5.44 -24.31
CA ARG A 335 9.42 6.04 -24.80
C ARG A 335 9.52 6.33 -26.29
N GLU A 336 8.39 6.27 -26.99
CA GLU A 336 8.33 6.72 -28.37
C GLU A 336 8.72 8.21 -28.46
N PRO A 337 9.43 8.63 -29.51
CA PRO A 337 9.86 10.02 -29.67
C PRO A 337 8.71 11.04 -29.61
N ASP A 338 7.52 10.66 -30.08
CA ASP A 338 6.33 11.48 -30.10
C ASP A 338 5.43 11.32 -28.87
N ALA A 339 5.88 10.54 -27.87
CA ALA A 339 5.11 10.33 -26.66
C ALA A 339 4.98 11.63 -25.86
N ARG A 340 3.74 11.98 -25.48
CA ARG A 340 3.51 13.13 -24.60
C ARG A 340 4.27 12.96 -23.29
N PRO A 341 4.88 14.03 -22.75
CA PRO A 341 5.58 13.96 -21.46
C PRO A 341 4.60 13.49 -20.37
N PRO A 342 5.11 12.78 -19.34
CA PRO A 342 4.26 12.43 -18.20
C PRO A 342 3.82 13.68 -17.44
N ALA A 343 2.75 13.53 -16.66
CA ALA A 343 2.30 14.59 -15.77
C ALA A 343 3.39 14.96 -14.76
N THR A 344 3.53 16.24 -14.48
CA THR A 344 4.35 16.75 -13.38
C THR A 344 3.69 16.41 -12.04
N LEU A 345 4.41 15.76 -11.14
CA LEU A 345 3.88 15.28 -9.86
C LEU A 345 4.14 16.24 -8.69
N GLY A 346 4.92 17.28 -8.91
CA GLY A 346 5.29 18.25 -7.87
C GLY A 346 6.72 18.05 -7.35
N SER A 347 6.99 18.54 -6.13
CA SER A 347 8.35 18.72 -5.62
C SER A 347 9.20 17.45 -5.51
N ASP A 348 8.60 16.35 -5.14
CA ASP A 348 9.32 15.09 -4.88
C ASP A 348 9.19 14.10 -6.06
N GLU A 349 8.92 14.66 -7.26
CA GLU A 349 8.78 13.88 -8.49
C GLU A 349 10.03 13.07 -8.81
N GLY A 350 11.22 13.62 -8.56
CA GLY A 350 12.49 12.96 -8.83
C GLY A 350 12.68 11.63 -8.11
N ASP A 351 12.02 11.42 -6.98
CA ASP A 351 11.99 10.14 -6.27
C ASP A 351 11.16 9.07 -7.00
N TRP A 352 10.26 9.48 -7.87
CA TRP A 352 9.44 8.60 -8.70
C TRP A 352 9.98 8.52 -10.12
N GLN A 353 10.09 9.65 -10.79
CA GLN A 353 10.43 9.74 -12.21
C GLN A 353 11.22 11.03 -12.50
N ARG A 354 12.18 10.94 -13.40
CA ARG A 354 12.89 12.08 -13.95
C ARG A 354 13.33 11.80 -15.39
N PRO A 355 13.58 12.80 -16.22
CA PRO A 355 14.25 12.58 -17.49
C PRO A 355 15.56 11.82 -17.29
N ALA A 356 15.86 10.89 -18.18
CA ALA A 356 17.12 10.18 -18.15
C ALA A 356 18.21 11.06 -18.80
N GLU A 357 19.28 11.31 -18.06
CA GLU A 357 20.39 12.17 -18.51
C GLU A 357 21.18 11.53 -19.67
N GLU A 358 21.36 10.21 -19.60
CA GLU A 358 22.15 9.44 -20.55
C GLU A 358 21.39 9.07 -21.84
N GLU A 359 20.05 9.05 -21.81
CA GLU A 359 19.20 8.67 -22.94
C GLU A 359 18.05 9.68 -23.10
N PRO A 360 18.26 10.76 -23.90
CA PRO A 360 17.22 11.77 -24.17
C PRO A 360 15.90 11.15 -24.66
N GLY A 361 14.78 11.59 -24.09
CA GLY A 361 13.44 11.05 -24.40
C GLY A 361 13.02 9.88 -23.53
N SER A 362 13.92 9.26 -22.79
CA SER A 362 13.61 8.21 -21.81
C SER A 362 13.37 8.77 -20.41
N LEU A 363 12.69 7.98 -19.57
CA LEU A 363 12.44 8.29 -18.16
C LEU A 363 13.23 7.34 -17.24
N TRP A 364 13.82 7.91 -16.21
CA TRP A 364 14.36 7.16 -15.10
C TRP A 364 13.32 7.04 -13.98
N HIS A 365 13.01 5.81 -13.58
CA HIS A 365 12.16 5.51 -12.43
C HIS A 365 13.02 5.07 -11.24
N ALA A 366 13.24 5.98 -10.30
CA ALA A 366 14.05 5.68 -9.10
C ALA A 366 13.34 4.70 -8.15
N ALA A 367 12.01 4.75 -8.09
CA ALA A 367 11.17 3.84 -7.32
C ALA A 367 10.78 2.60 -8.13
N ALA A 368 11.78 1.88 -8.66
CA ALA A 368 11.56 0.64 -9.39
C ALA A 368 12.53 -0.45 -8.93
N ALA A 369 12.15 -1.71 -9.16
CA ALA A 369 12.88 -2.88 -8.67
C ALA A 369 12.66 -4.09 -9.58
N TRP A 370 13.57 -5.05 -9.54
CA TRP A 370 13.24 -6.42 -9.91
C TRP A 370 12.95 -7.22 -8.63
N ILE A 371 11.98 -8.14 -8.69
CA ILE A 371 11.54 -8.97 -7.56
C ILE A 371 11.28 -10.38 -8.09
N LYS A 372 11.67 -11.42 -7.33
CA LYS A 372 11.24 -12.81 -7.55
C LYS A 372 9.86 -13.02 -6.93
N PRO A 373 8.79 -13.19 -7.72
CA PRO A 373 7.44 -13.32 -7.17
C PRO A 373 7.31 -14.50 -6.20
N GLY A 374 7.96 -15.63 -6.52
CA GLY A 374 7.94 -16.81 -5.66
C GLY A 374 8.57 -16.59 -4.28
N ALA A 375 9.62 -15.77 -4.17
CA ALA A 375 10.21 -15.40 -2.88
C ALA A 375 9.24 -14.56 -2.05
N LEU A 376 8.57 -13.57 -2.68
CA LEU A 376 7.60 -12.72 -2.01
C LEU A 376 6.37 -13.52 -1.54
N VAL A 377 5.87 -14.45 -2.35
CA VAL A 377 4.78 -15.36 -1.98
C VAL A 377 5.15 -16.19 -0.75
N ARG A 378 6.32 -16.82 -0.76
CA ARG A 378 6.79 -17.61 0.40
C ARG A 378 6.96 -16.76 1.65
N ALA A 379 7.49 -15.54 1.51
CA ALA A 379 7.64 -14.60 2.61
C ALA A 379 6.29 -14.17 3.20
N TRP A 380 5.26 -13.98 2.40
CA TRP A 380 3.91 -13.71 2.90
C TRP A 380 3.28 -14.92 3.58
N LEU A 381 3.46 -16.12 3.02
CA LEU A 381 2.92 -17.37 3.61
C LEU A 381 3.64 -17.78 4.90
N SER A 382 4.80 -17.23 5.21
CA SER A 382 5.51 -17.47 6.48
C SER A 382 4.97 -16.66 7.66
N GLU A 383 3.96 -15.79 7.47
CA GLU A 383 3.32 -15.09 8.58
C GLU A 383 2.70 -16.09 9.57
N PRO A 384 2.89 -15.89 10.88
CA PRO A 384 2.26 -16.71 11.89
C PRO A 384 0.73 -16.74 11.74
N GLY A 385 0.13 -17.93 11.86
CA GLY A 385 -1.32 -18.11 11.73
C GLY A 385 -1.79 -18.51 10.33
N ILE A 386 -0.86 -18.72 9.38
CA ILE A 386 -1.17 -19.25 8.05
C ILE A 386 -0.80 -20.73 7.96
N GLU A 387 -1.74 -21.52 7.47
CA GLU A 387 -1.57 -22.93 7.10
C GLU A 387 -1.64 -23.06 5.58
N TRP A 388 -0.55 -23.52 4.96
CA TRP A 388 -0.52 -23.89 3.55
C TRP A 388 -1.01 -25.31 3.34
N ARG A 389 -1.97 -25.51 2.41
CA ARG A 389 -2.53 -26.81 2.03
C ARG A 389 -2.55 -26.96 0.51
N GLY A 390 -1.47 -27.49 -0.04
CA GLY A 390 -1.32 -27.80 -1.46
C GLY A 390 -2.03 -29.09 -1.88
N ARG A 391 -2.10 -29.33 -3.20
CA ARG A 391 -2.78 -30.47 -3.85
C ARG A 391 -4.28 -30.57 -3.54
N LEU A 392 -4.91 -29.45 -3.20
CA LEU A 392 -6.33 -29.37 -2.88
C LEU A 392 -7.02 -28.50 -3.92
N ARG A 393 -7.70 -29.14 -4.87
CA ARG A 393 -8.53 -28.43 -5.85
C ARG A 393 -9.91 -28.18 -5.27
N VAL A 394 -10.20 -26.92 -4.97
CA VAL A 394 -11.55 -26.49 -4.58
C VAL A 394 -12.41 -26.41 -5.84
N ALA A 395 -13.50 -27.15 -5.87
CA ALA A 395 -14.45 -27.18 -6.97
C ALA A 395 -15.62 -26.19 -6.77
N SER A 396 -16.05 -26.02 -5.52
CA SER A 396 -17.12 -25.08 -5.18
C SER A 396 -17.00 -24.52 -3.77
N LEU A 397 -17.67 -23.40 -3.53
CA LEU A 397 -17.80 -22.75 -2.23
C LEU A 397 -19.29 -22.69 -1.87
N VAL A 398 -19.65 -23.19 -0.71
CA VAL A 398 -21.03 -23.17 -0.21
C VAL A 398 -21.08 -22.59 1.19
N GLN A 399 -22.11 -21.82 1.49
CA GLN A 399 -22.35 -21.31 2.83
C GLN A 399 -23.29 -22.28 3.57
N ARG A 400 -22.87 -22.73 4.76
CA ARG A 400 -23.66 -23.58 5.66
C ARG A 400 -23.37 -23.15 7.09
N ASP A 401 -24.38 -23.07 7.94
CA ASP A 401 -24.25 -22.76 9.37
C ASP A 401 -23.35 -21.55 9.64
N ASP A 402 -23.59 -20.45 8.88
CA ASP A 402 -22.83 -19.19 8.90
C ASP A 402 -21.34 -19.30 8.55
N ALA A 403 -20.86 -20.46 8.11
CA ALA A 403 -19.51 -20.70 7.64
C ALA A 403 -19.43 -20.97 6.14
N TRP A 404 -18.33 -20.61 5.51
CA TRP A 404 -18.01 -20.97 4.14
C TRP A 404 -17.25 -22.30 4.11
N HIS A 405 -17.73 -23.24 3.28
CA HIS A 405 -17.10 -24.55 3.07
C HIS A 405 -16.52 -24.63 1.68
N ALA A 406 -15.23 -24.97 1.61
CA ALA A 406 -14.56 -25.34 0.37
C ALA A 406 -14.76 -26.81 0.09
N LEU A 407 -15.36 -27.15 -1.04
CA LEU A 407 -15.67 -28.54 -1.42
C LEU A 407 -14.81 -29.00 -2.59
N ALA A 408 -14.43 -30.28 -2.55
CA ALA A 408 -13.87 -31.00 -3.68
C ALA A 408 -14.95 -31.33 -4.73
N GLU A 409 -14.55 -31.89 -5.88
CA GLU A 409 -15.46 -32.24 -6.98
C GLU A 409 -16.49 -33.32 -6.57
N ASP A 410 -16.11 -34.23 -5.68
CA ASP A 410 -16.97 -35.27 -5.11
C ASP A 410 -17.88 -34.78 -3.99
N GLY A 411 -17.85 -33.48 -3.66
CA GLY A 411 -18.61 -32.88 -2.58
C GLY A 411 -17.99 -32.99 -1.19
N THR A 412 -16.83 -33.63 -1.06
CA THR A 412 -16.09 -33.71 0.21
C THR A 412 -15.66 -32.31 0.67
N SER A 413 -15.89 -32.01 1.96
CA SER A 413 -15.44 -30.76 2.56
C SER A 413 -13.92 -30.81 2.80
N LEU A 414 -13.21 -29.89 2.15
CA LEU A 414 -11.75 -29.74 2.28
C LEU A 414 -11.38 -28.88 3.48
N ALA A 415 -12.17 -27.81 3.73
CA ALA A 415 -11.99 -26.86 4.82
C ALA A 415 -13.22 -25.99 5.01
N ASN A 416 -13.30 -25.33 6.17
CA ASN A 416 -14.33 -24.31 6.43
C ASN A 416 -13.74 -23.09 7.12
N GLY A 417 -14.45 -21.96 7.06
CA GLY A 417 -14.05 -20.72 7.70
C GLY A 417 -15.16 -19.69 7.74
N ASP A 418 -15.03 -18.71 8.61
CA ASP A 418 -16.02 -17.63 8.78
C ASP A 418 -16.07 -16.71 7.55
N ILE A 419 -14.98 -16.65 6.80
CA ILE A 419 -14.90 -15.95 5.50
C ILE A 419 -14.15 -16.82 4.48
N ALA A 420 -14.44 -16.55 3.20
CA ALA A 420 -13.68 -17.10 2.07
C ALA A 420 -13.16 -15.98 1.17
N VAL A 421 -11.88 -16.03 0.79
CA VAL A 421 -11.24 -15.12 -0.17
C VAL A 421 -10.86 -15.90 -1.42
N VAL A 422 -11.51 -15.61 -2.53
CA VAL A 422 -11.22 -16.26 -3.82
C VAL A 422 -10.13 -15.49 -4.55
N ALA A 423 -8.96 -16.12 -4.70
CA ALA A 423 -7.76 -15.58 -5.35
C ALA A 423 -7.16 -16.55 -6.38
N ALA A 424 -8.01 -17.40 -6.97
CA ALA A 424 -7.65 -18.51 -7.85
C ALA A 424 -7.47 -18.10 -9.33
N ALA A 425 -7.10 -16.84 -9.58
CA ALA A 425 -6.90 -16.28 -10.91
C ALA A 425 -8.11 -16.56 -11.83
N LEU A 426 -7.91 -17.27 -12.96
CA LEU A 426 -9.00 -17.57 -13.91
C LEU A 426 -10.06 -18.52 -13.35
N ASP A 427 -9.66 -19.42 -12.45
CA ASP A 427 -10.59 -20.37 -11.83
C ASP A 427 -11.54 -19.67 -10.84
N SER A 428 -11.23 -18.44 -10.45
CA SER A 428 -12.14 -17.61 -9.65
C SER A 428 -13.52 -17.42 -10.31
N ALA A 429 -13.62 -17.40 -11.63
CA ALA A 429 -14.89 -17.26 -12.31
C ALA A 429 -15.82 -18.45 -12.03
N ALA A 430 -15.30 -19.69 -12.12
CA ALA A 430 -16.08 -20.90 -11.82
C ALA A 430 -16.48 -20.98 -10.34
N LEU A 431 -15.56 -20.67 -9.44
CA LEU A 431 -15.81 -20.67 -7.98
C LEU A 431 -16.85 -19.62 -7.55
N LEU A 432 -17.07 -18.60 -8.36
CA LEU A 432 -18.00 -17.50 -8.13
C LEU A 432 -19.23 -17.54 -9.05
N ASP A 433 -19.62 -18.73 -9.52
CA ASP A 433 -20.80 -18.93 -10.41
C ASP A 433 -20.79 -17.99 -11.62
N GLN A 434 -19.64 -17.77 -12.26
CA GLN A 434 -19.43 -16.90 -13.43
C GLN A 434 -19.84 -15.42 -13.20
N ARG A 435 -19.89 -14.95 -11.95
CA ARG A 435 -20.21 -13.55 -11.64
C ARG A 435 -19.19 -12.55 -12.16
N LEU A 436 -17.95 -13.00 -12.42
CA LEU A 436 -16.86 -12.15 -12.88
C LEU A 436 -16.41 -12.53 -14.29
N THR A 437 -16.29 -11.52 -15.17
CA THR A 437 -15.69 -11.71 -16.47
C THR A 437 -14.17 -11.60 -16.38
N LEU A 438 -13.49 -12.74 -16.52
CA LEU A 438 -12.04 -12.86 -16.42
C LEU A 438 -11.45 -13.33 -17.75
N ASN A 439 -10.40 -12.65 -18.20
CA ASN A 439 -9.76 -12.87 -19.50
C ASN A 439 -8.35 -13.45 -19.32
N PRO A 440 -8.05 -14.58 -19.95
CA PRO A 440 -6.69 -15.11 -19.97
C PRO A 440 -5.81 -14.26 -20.90
N VAL A 441 -4.58 -14.00 -20.44
CA VAL A 441 -3.55 -13.33 -21.24
C VAL A 441 -2.25 -14.12 -21.09
N ARG A 442 -1.98 -14.94 -22.07
CA ARG A 442 -0.74 -15.72 -22.15
C ARG A 442 0.46 -14.80 -22.34
N GLY A 443 1.59 -15.13 -21.73
CA GLY A 443 2.85 -14.43 -21.92
C GLY A 443 4.02 -15.38 -21.83
N GLN A 444 5.00 -15.17 -22.71
CA GLN A 444 6.28 -15.88 -22.71
C GLN A 444 7.40 -14.91 -22.43
N VAL A 445 8.31 -15.30 -21.54
CA VAL A 445 9.56 -14.61 -21.21
C VAL A 445 10.71 -15.47 -21.71
N SER A 446 11.66 -14.84 -22.37
CA SER A 446 12.92 -15.46 -22.80
C SER A 446 14.00 -15.16 -21.76
N TRP A 447 14.81 -16.15 -21.41
CA TRP A 447 15.87 -16.01 -20.42
C TRP A 447 17.00 -17.01 -20.64
N ASN A 448 18.18 -16.74 -20.10
CA ASN A 448 19.26 -17.72 -20.01
C ASN A 448 20.26 -17.27 -18.95
N LEU A 449 21.18 -18.16 -18.58
CA LEU A 449 22.33 -17.84 -17.74
C LEU A 449 23.36 -17.04 -18.52
N HIS A 450 24.20 -16.27 -17.82
CA HIS A 450 25.39 -15.63 -18.37
C HIS A 450 26.60 -15.89 -17.45
N ASP A 451 27.79 -15.86 -18.03
CA ASP A 451 29.05 -16.28 -17.38
C ASP A 451 29.69 -15.15 -16.53
N GLY A 452 28.89 -14.40 -15.78
CA GLY A 452 29.36 -13.36 -14.87
C GLY A 452 29.53 -11.98 -15.51
N ASP A 453 29.61 -11.86 -16.84
CA ASP A 453 29.58 -10.59 -17.56
C ASP A 453 28.13 -10.35 -18.07
N PRO A 454 27.38 -9.43 -17.46
CA PRO A 454 26.01 -9.17 -17.90
C PRO A 454 26.02 -8.69 -19.35
N PRO A 455 25.02 -9.08 -20.17
CA PRO A 455 24.97 -8.74 -21.60
C PRO A 455 24.85 -7.23 -21.85
N MET A 456 24.48 -6.48 -20.84
CA MET A 456 24.47 -5.02 -20.82
C MET A 456 24.85 -4.49 -19.44
N PRO A 457 25.57 -3.40 -19.36
CA PRO A 457 25.74 -2.66 -18.11
C PRO A 457 24.43 -1.99 -17.71
N GLY A 458 24.26 -1.73 -16.43
CA GLY A 458 23.29 -0.80 -15.93
C GLY A 458 21.96 -1.37 -15.48
N ALA A 459 20.98 -0.49 -15.44
CA ALA A 459 19.67 -0.74 -14.88
C ALA A 459 18.77 -1.56 -15.82
N PRO A 460 17.77 -2.24 -15.27
CA PRO A 460 16.70 -2.81 -16.05
C PRO A 460 16.03 -1.80 -16.97
N ARG A 461 15.47 -2.29 -18.08
CA ARG A 461 14.77 -1.46 -19.07
C ARG A 461 13.30 -1.85 -19.18
N ASN A 462 12.46 -0.87 -19.45
CA ASN A 462 11.02 -0.99 -19.66
C ASN A 462 10.58 -0.20 -20.90
N GLY A 463 9.41 -0.54 -21.48
CA GLY A 463 8.85 0.10 -22.67
C GLY A 463 8.03 -0.88 -23.47
N HIS A 464 8.48 -1.26 -24.66
CA HIS A 464 7.86 -2.34 -25.47
C HIS A 464 8.17 -3.74 -24.92
N GLY A 465 8.06 -3.96 -23.65
CA GLY A 465 8.44 -5.12 -22.89
C GLY A 465 9.35 -4.71 -21.75
N HIS A 466 10.13 -5.66 -21.23
CA HIS A 466 11.12 -5.39 -20.21
C HIS A 466 12.41 -6.18 -20.46
N PHE A 467 13.50 -5.68 -19.93
CA PHE A 467 14.78 -6.37 -19.91
C PHE A 467 15.39 -6.25 -18.52
N LEU A 468 15.67 -7.40 -17.92
CA LEU A 468 16.43 -7.54 -16.68
C LEU A 468 17.79 -8.13 -17.05
N PRO A 469 18.87 -7.35 -17.02
CA PRO A 469 20.17 -7.81 -17.52
C PRO A 469 20.84 -8.84 -16.61
N ASP A 470 20.54 -8.79 -15.30
CA ASP A 470 21.30 -9.52 -14.31
C ASP A 470 20.46 -9.82 -13.05
N VAL A 471 19.95 -11.05 -12.98
CA VAL A 471 19.15 -11.56 -11.85
C VAL A 471 19.80 -12.84 -11.33
N PRO A 472 20.10 -12.97 -10.04
CA PRO A 472 20.58 -14.23 -9.49
C PRO A 472 19.47 -15.27 -9.48
N LEU A 473 19.72 -16.44 -10.05
CA LEU A 473 18.85 -17.63 -9.98
C LEU A 473 19.60 -18.77 -9.26
N PRO A 474 18.95 -19.84 -8.85
CA PRO A 474 19.64 -20.97 -8.20
C PRO A 474 20.78 -21.56 -9.04
N GLU A 475 20.64 -21.52 -10.36
CA GLU A 475 21.56 -22.10 -11.33
C GLU A 475 22.72 -21.17 -11.71
N GLY A 476 22.65 -19.88 -11.34
CA GLY A 476 23.61 -18.84 -11.70
C GLY A 476 22.94 -17.50 -11.95
N ARG A 477 23.67 -16.56 -12.55
CA ARG A 477 23.11 -15.26 -12.91
C ARG A 477 22.48 -15.32 -14.30
N ALA A 478 21.34 -14.66 -14.46
CA ALA A 478 20.53 -14.75 -15.67
C ALA A 478 20.08 -13.38 -16.20
N TRP A 479 19.93 -13.30 -17.51
CA TRP A 479 19.16 -12.22 -18.14
C TRP A 479 17.74 -12.71 -18.46
N LEU A 480 16.76 -11.80 -18.39
CA LEU A 480 15.37 -12.06 -18.75
C LEU A 480 14.84 -10.94 -19.63
N THR A 481 14.09 -11.29 -20.68
CA THR A 481 13.42 -10.31 -21.54
C THR A 481 12.03 -10.80 -21.97
N GLY A 482 11.12 -9.88 -22.20
CA GLY A 482 9.76 -10.16 -22.63
C GLY A 482 8.79 -9.07 -22.17
N SER A 483 7.52 -9.35 -22.19
CA SER A 483 6.86 -10.61 -22.49
C SER A 483 5.93 -10.46 -23.70
N THR A 484 5.53 -11.56 -24.29
CA THR A 484 4.44 -11.57 -25.27
C THR A 484 3.06 -11.43 -24.63
N TYR A 485 2.03 -11.20 -25.45
CA TYR A 485 0.65 -10.98 -25.00
C TYR A 485 -0.35 -11.70 -25.94
N GLY A 486 -0.63 -12.98 -25.66
CA GLY A 486 -1.68 -13.77 -26.33
C GLY A 486 -3.00 -13.61 -25.59
N ARG A 487 -3.90 -12.77 -26.10
CA ARG A 487 -5.24 -12.57 -25.51
C ARG A 487 -6.15 -13.75 -25.82
N GLY A 488 -6.92 -14.18 -24.83
CA GLY A 488 -7.83 -15.33 -24.96
C GLY A 488 -7.13 -16.70 -24.88
N GLU A 489 -5.79 -16.72 -24.76
CA GLU A 489 -5.00 -17.94 -24.84
C GLU A 489 -4.64 -18.48 -23.44
N ARG A 490 -4.72 -19.81 -23.28
CA ARG A 490 -4.40 -20.53 -22.04
C ARG A 490 -3.25 -21.53 -22.17
N SER A 491 -2.70 -21.75 -23.39
CA SER A 491 -1.61 -22.71 -23.61
C SER A 491 -0.35 -22.32 -22.84
N LEU A 492 0.27 -23.28 -22.18
CA LEU A 492 1.56 -23.12 -21.50
C LEU A 492 2.74 -23.61 -22.35
N GLU A 493 2.49 -24.07 -23.58
CA GLU A 493 3.54 -24.53 -24.47
C GLU A 493 4.41 -23.38 -24.96
N PRO A 494 5.74 -23.48 -24.83
CA PRO A 494 6.67 -22.51 -25.41
C PRO A 494 6.56 -22.44 -26.93
N ARG A 495 6.66 -21.22 -27.50
CA ARG A 495 6.57 -20.98 -28.93
C ARG A 495 7.82 -20.28 -29.46
N LYS A 496 8.31 -20.71 -30.61
CA LYS A 496 9.46 -20.08 -31.31
C LYS A 496 9.13 -18.66 -31.78
N GLU A 497 7.89 -18.42 -32.17
CA GLU A 497 7.39 -17.12 -32.59
C GLU A 497 7.47 -16.10 -31.45
N ASP A 498 7.15 -16.54 -30.23
CA ASP A 498 7.27 -15.69 -29.03
C ASP A 498 8.74 -15.40 -28.69
N GLN A 499 9.66 -16.35 -28.88
CA GLN A 499 11.09 -16.11 -28.72
C GLN A 499 11.57 -15.03 -29.72
N ARG A 500 11.17 -15.13 -30.99
CA ARG A 500 11.48 -14.13 -32.00
C ARG A 500 10.92 -12.77 -31.65
N ALA A 501 9.65 -12.69 -31.26
CA ALA A 501 9.00 -11.46 -30.85
C ALA A 501 9.67 -10.81 -29.62
N ASN A 502 10.19 -11.61 -28.68
CA ASN A 502 10.93 -11.09 -27.54
C ASN A 502 12.30 -10.54 -27.95
N LEU A 503 13.00 -11.17 -28.91
CA LEU A 503 14.24 -10.62 -29.46
C LEU A 503 14.00 -9.29 -30.19
N GLU A 504 12.96 -9.19 -31.01
CA GLU A 504 12.57 -7.95 -31.69
C GLU A 504 12.24 -6.81 -30.70
N ARG A 505 11.58 -7.13 -29.58
CA ARG A 505 11.36 -6.16 -28.49
C ARG A 505 12.68 -5.73 -27.85
N LEU A 506 13.55 -6.70 -27.57
CA LEU A 506 14.86 -6.41 -26.98
C LEU A 506 15.72 -5.53 -27.89
N GLN A 507 15.63 -5.72 -29.22
CA GLN A 507 16.32 -4.86 -30.21
C GLN A 507 15.91 -3.39 -30.10
N ARG A 508 14.65 -3.13 -29.74
CA ARG A 508 14.14 -1.75 -29.52
C ARG A 508 14.54 -1.20 -28.15
N LEU A 509 14.51 -2.05 -27.10
CA LEU A 509 14.79 -1.63 -25.74
C LEU A 509 16.29 -1.49 -25.42
N ALA A 510 17.10 -2.40 -25.96
CA ALA A 510 18.53 -2.51 -25.67
C ALA A 510 19.25 -3.14 -26.88
N PRO A 511 19.50 -2.37 -27.95
CA PRO A 511 20.06 -2.89 -29.22
C PRO A 511 21.38 -3.65 -29.04
N GLU A 512 22.27 -3.16 -28.18
CA GLU A 512 23.56 -3.81 -27.91
C GLU A 512 23.39 -5.17 -27.21
N ALA A 513 22.49 -5.24 -26.20
CA ALA A 513 22.17 -6.51 -25.55
C ALA A 513 21.54 -7.49 -26.52
N ALA A 514 20.64 -7.03 -27.38
CA ALA A 514 20.02 -7.87 -28.42
C ALA A 514 21.06 -8.45 -29.38
N SER A 515 22.05 -7.64 -29.79
CA SER A 515 23.14 -8.09 -30.66
C SER A 515 24.00 -9.17 -29.99
N ARG A 516 24.37 -8.98 -28.72
CA ARG A 516 25.13 -9.96 -27.94
C ARG A 516 24.37 -11.27 -27.70
N LEU A 517 23.06 -11.19 -27.52
CA LEU A 517 22.20 -12.33 -27.22
C LEU A 517 21.62 -13.02 -28.48
N ALA A 518 21.75 -12.43 -29.67
CA ALA A 518 21.16 -12.94 -30.91
C ALA A 518 21.52 -14.41 -31.20
N SER A 519 22.77 -14.81 -30.94
CA SER A 519 23.23 -16.20 -31.12
C SER A 519 22.49 -17.18 -30.21
N GLN A 520 22.14 -16.80 -28.98
CA GLN A 520 21.41 -17.65 -28.05
C GLN A 520 19.97 -17.88 -28.51
N PHE A 521 19.34 -16.86 -29.10
CA PHE A 521 18.01 -17.02 -29.71
C PHE A 521 18.08 -17.86 -30.99
N GLY A 522 19.08 -17.64 -31.84
CA GLY A 522 19.26 -18.37 -33.11
C GLY A 522 19.60 -19.84 -32.93
N SER A 523 20.42 -20.20 -31.95
CA SER A 523 20.78 -21.59 -31.62
C SER A 523 19.69 -22.33 -30.82
N GLY A 524 18.70 -21.62 -30.28
CA GLY A 524 17.70 -22.20 -29.39
C GLY A 524 18.19 -22.39 -27.94
N ALA A 525 19.33 -21.81 -27.57
CA ALA A 525 19.85 -21.84 -26.20
C ALA A 525 19.03 -20.96 -25.24
N ALA A 526 18.37 -19.90 -25.75
CA ALA A 526 17.48 -19.08 -24.97
C ALA A 526 16.29 -19.91 -24.47
N ARG A 527 16.16 -20.04 -23.15
CA ARG A 527 15.09 -20.76 -22.47
C ARG A 527 13.81 -19.94 -22.48
N ALA A 528 12.67 -20.58 -22.29
CA ALA A 528 11.36 -19.96 -22.21
C ALA A 528 10.69 -20.25 -20.87
N TRP A 529 10.09 -19.22 -20.27
CA TRP A 529 9.06 -19.36 -19.24
C TRP A 529 7.73 -18.88 -19.80
N VAL A 530 6.67 -19.63 -19.56
CA VAL A 530 5.31 -19.33 -20.05
C VAL A 530 4.35 -19.27 -18.86
N GLY A 531 3.50 -18.24 -18.83
CA GLY A 531 2.44 -18.14 -17.84
C GLY A 531 1.18 -17.49 -18.41
N VAL A 532 0.05 -17.77 -17.79
CA VAL A 532 -1.24 -17.19 -18.16
C VAL A 532 -1.69 -16.24 -17.06
N ARG A 533 -1.79 -14.96 -17.41
CA ARG A 533 -2.26 -13.90 -16.51
C ARG A 533 -3.78 -13.86 -16.53
N CYS A 534 -4.37 -13.55 -15.39
CA CYS A 534 -5.80 -13.27 -15.25
C CYS A 534 -6.03 -11.75 -15.28
N ALA A 535 -6.84 -11.27 -16.19
CA ALA A 535 -7.17 -9.87 -16.34
C ALA A 535 -8.69 -9.65 -16.35
N SER A 536 -9.17 -8.54 -15.78
CA SER A 536 -10.52 -8.03 -15.99
C SER A 536 -10.66 -7.34 -17.36
N SER A 537 -11.87 -7.00 -17.76
CA SER A 537 -12.13 -6.28 -19.02
C SER A 537 -11.46 -4.89 -19.04
N ASP A 538 -11.43 -4.19 -17.91
CA ASP A 538 -10.83 -2.86 -17.75
C ASP A 538 -9.36 -2.90 -17.29
N ARG A 539 -8.77 -4.10 -17.17
CA ARG A 539 -7.37 -4.36 -16.78
C ARG A 539 -6.99 -3.86 -15.38
N ARG A 540 -7.98 -3.64 -14.51
CA ARG A 540 -7.77 -3.31 -13.10
C ARG A 540 -8.06 -4.51 -12.22
N PRO A 541 -7.38 -4.69 -11.09
CA PRO A 541 -7.72 -5.73 -10.11
C PRO A 541 -9.17 -5.67 -9.66
N LEU A 542 -9.71 -6.81 -9.26
CA LEU A 542 -11.03 -6.97 -8.69
C LEU A 542 -10.87 -7.35 -7.20
N VAL A 543 -11.33 -6.46 -6.31
CA VAL A 543 -11.21 -6.65 -4.85
C VAL A 543 -12.51 -6.23 -4.18
N GLY A 544 -13.08 -7.08 -3.34
CA GLY A 544 -14.26 -6.72 -2.57
C GLY A 544 -15.08 -7.90 -2.11
N GLU A 545 -16.12 -7.62 -1.35
CA GLU A 545 -17.11 -8.58 -0.91
C GLU A 545 -18.20 -8.75 -1.97
N LEU A 546 -18.48 -9.99 -2.35
CA LEU A 546 -19.49 -10.35 -3.35
C LEU A 546 -20.77 -10.89 -2.72
N ALA A 547 -20.65 -11.46 -1.53
CA ALA A 547 -21.74 -11.91 -0.66
C ALA A 547 -21.24 -11.87 0.78
N PRO A 548 -22.08 -11.89 1.80
CA PRO A 548 -21.65 -11.85 3.20
C PRO A 548 -20.58 -12.89 3.52
N GLY A 549 -19.36 -12.43 3.84
CA GLY A 549 -18.20 -13.26 4.11
C GLY A 549 -17.51 -13.86 2.88
N LEU A 550 -18.01 -13.65 1.66
CA LEU A 550 -17.36 -14.10 0.42
C LEU A 550 -16.65 -12.93 -0.26
N TRP A 551 -15.34 -12.98 -0.23
CA TRP A 551 -14.46 -11.96 -0.77
C TRP A 551 -13.74 -12.44 -2.03
N VAL A 552 -13.29 -11.51 -2.85
CA VAL A 552 -12.45 -11.81 -4.01
C VAL A 552 -11.25 -10.86 -4.05
N SER A 553 -10.11 -11.39 -4.49
CA SER A 553 -8.89 -10.63 -4.80
C SER A 553 -8.23 -11.27 -6.03
N THR A 554 -8.55 -10.76 -7.23
CA THR A 554 -8.15 -11.41 -8.49
C THR A 554 -7.91 -10.39 -9.61
N ALA A 555 -7.65 -10.87 -10.81
CA ALA A 555 -7.47 -10.06 -12.03
C ALA A 555 -6.28 -9.09 -11.97
N MET A 556 -5.16 -9.48 -11.34
CA MET A 556 -3.96 -8.64 -11.21
C MET A 556 -3.28 -8.34 -12.57
N GLY A 557 -3.63 -9.05 -13.62
CA GLY A 557 -3.07 -8.90 -14.97
C GLY A 557 -1.56 -9.09 -15.01
N SER A 558 -0.86 -8.20 -15.71
CA SER A 558 0.61 -8.18 -15.79
C SER A 558 1.29 -7.44 -14.63
N ARG A 559 0.52 -6.92 -13.67
CA ARG A 559 1.00 -6.09 -12.57
C ARG A 559 0.77 -6.72 -11.20
N GLY A 560 0.87 -8.06 -11.09
CA GLY A 560 0.67 -8.77 -9.83
C GLY A 560 1.59 -8.29 -8.71
N LEU A 561 2.86 -8.05 -9.00
CA LEU A 561 3.81 -7.46 -8.05
C LEU A 561 3.36 -6.08 -7.56
N THR A 562 2.85 -5.25 -8.46
CA THR A 562 2.38 -3.90 -8.11
C THR A 562 1.12 -3.93 -7.24
N PHE A 563 0.18 -4.82 -7.55
CA PHE A 563 -1.17 -4.70 -7.00
C PHE A 563 -1.50 -5.67 -5.87
N ALA A 564 -0.84 -6.82 -5.76
CA ALA A 564 -1.24 -7.84 -4.80
C ALA A 564 -1.25 -7.34 -3.35
N GLY A 565 -0.16 -6.73 -2.89
CA GLY A 565 -0.06 -6.19 -1.54
C GLY A 565 -1.05 -5.05 -1.27
N MET A 566 -1.23 -4.14 -2.24
CA MET A 566 -2.18 -3.04 -2.14
C MET A 566 -3.63 -3.54 -2.07
N CYS A 567 -3.99 -4.50 -2.92
CA CYS A 567 -5.31 -5.12 -2.95
C CYS A 567 -5.62 -5.88 -1.66
N ALA A 568 -4.63 -6.57 -1.10
CA ALA A 568 -4.76 -7.27 0.17
C ALA A 568 -4.99 -6.28 1.33
N GLN A 569 -4.27 -5.15 1.37
CA GLN A 569 -4.52 -4.10 2.35
C GLN A 569 -5.90 -3.47 2.19
N LEU A 570 -6.35 -3.28 0.95
CA LEU A 570 -7.71 -2.76 0.68
C LEU A 570 -8.79 -3.74 1.15
N LEU A 571 -8.60 -5.04 0.92
CA LEU A 571 -9.51 -6.09 1.36
C LEU A 571 -9.69 -6.05 2.88
N VAL A 572 -8.58 -6.12 3.62
CA VAL A 572 -8.67 -6.16 5.10
C VAL A 572 -9.15 -4.84 5.69
N ALA A 573 -8.81 -3.70 5.08
CA ALA A 573 -9.31 -2.41 5.52
C ALA A 573 -10.85 -2.33 5.38
N ARG A 574 -11.42 -2.87 4.30
CA ARG A 574 -12.87 -2.96 4.13
C ARG A 574 -13.51 -3.95 5.11
N LEU A 575 -12.88 -5.10 5.33
CA LEU A 575 -13.36 -6.15 6.25
C LEU A 575 -13.42 -5.67 7.70
N HIS A 576 -12.43 -4.88 8.13
CA HIS A 576 -12.29 -4.42 9.51
C HIS A 576 -12.74 -2.96 9.75
N GLY A 577 -13.18 -2.25 8.71
CA GLY A 577 -13.53 -0.83 8.82
C GLY A 577 -12.34 0.08 9.12
N GLU A 578 -11.13 -0.34 8.75
CA GLU A 578 -9.87 0.40 8.93
C GLU A 578 -9.69 1.50 7.88
N PRO A 579 -8.76 2.45 8.10
CA PRO A 579 -8.36 3.42 7.09
C PRO A 579 -7.92 2.74 5.79
N LEU A 580 -8.49 3.15 4.66
CA LEU A 580 -8.14 2.60 3.35
C LEU A 580 -6.70 2.94 2.97
N PRO A 581 -6.02 2.08 2.18
CA PRO A 581 -4.68 2.40 1.63
C PRO A 581 -4.72 3.42 0.49
N LEU A 582 -5.89 3.83 0.04
CA LEU A 582 -6.17 4.64 -1.13
C LEU A 582 -7.31 5.63 -0.83
N PRO A 583 -7.38 6.79 -1.51
CA PRO A 583 -8.57 7.61 -1.53
C PRO A 583 -9.81 6.80 -1.90
N ALA A 584 -10.96 7.14 -1.31
CA ALA A 584 -12.21 6.37 -1.50
C ALA A 584 -12.56 6.16 -2.98
N ARG A 585 -12.33 7.19 -3.84
CA ARG A 585 -12.58 7.08 -5.29
C ARG A 585 -11.68 6.05 -5.99
N LEU A 586 -10.39 6.00 -5.63
CA LEU A 586 -9.46 5.01 -6.19
C LEU A 586 -9.79 3.60 -5.68
N ALA A 587 -10.16 3.47 -4.40
CA ALA A 587 -10.60 2.21 -3.82
C ALA A 587 -11.87 1.68 -4.50
N ALA A 588 -12.85 2.55 -4.78
CA ALA A 588 -14.07 2.19 -5.51
C ALA A 588 -13.79 1.69 -6.93
N ALA A 589 -12.75 2.25 -7.59
CA ALA A 589 -12.35 1.81 -8.92
C ALA A 589 -11.78 0.38 -8.97
N LEU A 590 -11.50 -0.24 -7.83
CA LEU A 590 -11.05 -1.64 -7.71
C LEU A 590 -12.17 -2.56 -7.20
N ASP A 591 -13.35 -2.03 -6.91
CA ASP A 591 -14.45 -2.81 -6.36
C ASP A 591 -14.86 -3.95 -7.32
N ALA A 592 -14.97 -5.15 -6.78
CA ALA A 592 -15.32 -6.33 -7.58
C ALA A 592 -16.76 -6.26 -8.13
N GLN A 593 -17.67 -5.59 -7.41
CA GLN A 593 -19.06 -5.43 -7.83
C GLN A 593 -19.21 -4.64 -9.14
N ARG A 594 -18.22 -3.80 -9.52
CA ARG A 594 -18.25 -3.09 -10.82
C ARG A 594 -18.23 -4.02 -12.03
N SER A 595 -17.73 -5.24 -11.87
CA SER A 595 -17.64 -6.27 -12.92
C SER A 595 -18.56 -7.46 -12.65
N ALA A 596 -19.32 -7.44 -11.55
CA ALA A 596 -20.26 -8.50 -11.24
C ALA A 596 -21.48 -8.38 -12.15
N THR A 597 -21.79 -9.44 -12.89
CA THR A 597 -23.06 -9.56 -13.58
C THR A 597 -24.16 -9.81 -12.56
N ALA A 598 -25.28 -9.06 -12.65
CA ALA A 598 -26.46 -9.35 -11.85
C ALA A 598 -26.92 -10.80 -12.13
N ARG A 599 -27.32 -11.51 -11.07
CA ARG A 599 -28.05 -12.77 -11.27
C ARG A 599 -29.37 -12.39 -11.96
N GLY A 600 -29.55 -12.88 -13.22
CA GLY A 600 -30.82 -12.81 -13.91
C GLY A 600 -31.88 -13.66 -13.22
#